data_1bce3483679db0ee6e377d7f18b7c64a
#
_entry.id   1bce3483679db0ee6e377d7f18b7c64a
#
_cell.length_a   1.000
_cell.length_b   1.000
_cell.length_c   1.000
_cell.angle_alpha   90.00
_cell.angle_beta   90.00
_cell.angle_gamma   90.00
#
_symmetry.space_group_name_H-M   'P 1'
#
loop_
_entity.id
_entity.type
_entity.pdbx_description
1 polymer ?
#
loop_
_entity_poly.entity_id
_entity_poly.type
_entity_poly.pdbx_seq_one_letter_code
_entity_poly.pdbx_strand_id
1 'polypeptide(L)'
;TLLNIIAGFEDVSQGSIYIEDKLIKKKVDFYRYTLGYLFQNFALLENQTISQNLDLALKFKKNKKDNMNLKKEVLKKVSLDLDIKRIVNSLSGGEQQRVALARLILKDPKIILADEPTGSLDTKNGKIVIDLLLNLLDENKTMIVVTHDLDLAKRFDVIVNISELRN
;
A
#
# COMPACT_ATOMS: atom_id res chain seq x y z
N THR A 1 -7.37 0.92 -13.16
CA THR A 1 -6.92 0.76 -14.56
C THR A 1 -5.42 0.94 -14.72
N LEU A 2 -4.83 2.16 -14.75
CA LEU A 2 -3.37 2.30 -14.95
C LEU A 2 -2.56 1.60 -13.85
N LEU A 3 -2.91 1.78 -12.58
CA LEU A 3 -2.24 1.08 -11.49
C LEU A 3 -2.38 -0.45 -11.59
N ASN A 4 -3.54 -0.95 -12.02
CA ASN A 4 -3.75 -2.38 -12.20
C ASN A 4 -2.89 -2.95 -13.33
N ILE A 5 -2.69 -2.18 -14.40
CA ILE A 5 -1.79 -2.55 -15.50
C ILE A 5 -0.35 -2.57 -14.98
N ILE A 6 0.10 -1.54 -14.26
CA ILE A 6 1.44 -1.48 -13.66
C ILE A 6 1.64 -2.62 -12.66
N ALA A 7 0.62 -2.94 -11.87
CA ALA A 7 0.63 -4.07 -10.96
C ALA A 7 0.64 -5.44 -11.69
N GLY A 8 0.31 -5.47 -12.98
CA GLY A 8 0.15 -6.71 -13.73
C GLY A 8 -1.12 -7.47 -13.40
N PHE A 9 -2.14 -6.82 -12.83
CA PHE A 9 -3.48 -7.40 -12.62
C PHE A 9 -4.31 -7.38 -13.90
N GLU A 10 -4.05 -6.40 -14.77
CA GLU A 10 -4.63 -6.28 -16.11
C GLU A 10 -3.53 -6.37 -17.17
N ASP A 11 -3.87 -6.89 -18.35
CA ASP A 11 -2.93 -7.02 -19.46
C ASP A 11 -2.76 -5.67 -20.19
N VAL A 12 -1.55 -5.41 -20.66
CA VAL A 12 -1.25 -4.25 -21.50
C VAL A 12 -1.77 -4.55 -22.91
N SER A 13 -2.60 -3.67 -23.47
CA SER A 13 -3.08 -3.82 -24.85
C SER A 13 -1.97 -3.60 -25.88
N GLN A 14 -1.06 -2.66 -25.62
CA GLN A 14 0.12 -2.39 -26.45
C GLN A 14 1.26 -1.90 -25.55
N GLY A 15 2.51 -2.18 -25.95
CA GLY A 15 3.71 -1.79 -25.22
C GLY A 15 4.15 -2.80 -24.17
N SER A 16 5.05 -2.36 -23.28
CA SER A 16 5.64 -3.22 -22.25
C SER A 16 5.99 -2.37 -21.02
N ILE A 17 6.00 -2.99 -19.85
CA ILE A 17 6.35 -2.34 -18.60
C ILE A 17 7.70 -2.88 -18.13
N TYR A 18 8.61 -1.97 -17.79
CA TYR A 18 9.93 -2.31 -17.29
C TYR A 18 10.11 -1.74 -15.88
N ILE A 19 10.78 -2.49 -15.01
CA ILE A 19 11.25 -2.06 -13.69
C ILE A 19 12.75 -2.35 -13.65
N GLU A 20 13.58 -1.35 -13.37
CA GLU A 20 15.04 -1.45 -13.37
C GLU A 20 15.52 -2.15 -14.68
N ASP A 21 15.04 -1.66 -15.83
CA ASP A 21 15.33 -2.19 -17.19
C ASP A 21 14.94 -3.67 -17.41
N LYS A 22 14.22 -4.27 -16.50
CA LYS A 22 13.72 -5.64 -16.62
C LYS A 22 12.24 -5.64 -16.96
N LEU A 23 11.89 -6.37 -18.02
CA LEU A 23 10.49 -6.58 -18.39
C LEU A 23 9.72 -7.21 -17.22
N ILE A 24 8.64 -6.57 -16.82
CA ILE A 24 7.74 -7.16 -15.81
C ILE A 24 7.06 -8.37 -16.43
N LYS A 25 7.42 -9.54 -15.93
CA LYS A 25 6.63 -10.75 -16.12
C LYS A 25 5.83 -10.98 -14.84
N LYS A 26 4.58 -11.39 -14.96
CA LYS A 26 3.71 -11.76 -13.83
C LYS A 26 4.35 -12.92 -13.04
N LYS A 27 5.35 -12.61 -12.21
CA LYS A 27 6.04 -13.60 -11.39
C LYS A 27 5.56 -13.50 -9.97
N VAL A 28 5.33 -14.65 -9.37
CA VAL A 28 4.92 -14.77 -7.95
C VAL A 28 5.84 -13.98 -7.02
N ASP A 29 7.15 -13.99 -7.30
CA ASP A 29 8.15 -13.28 -6.50
C ASP A 29 8.03 -11.75 -6.59
N PHE A 30 7.57 -11.21 -7.74
CA PHE A 30 7.26 -9.79 -7.86
C PHE A 30 6.20 -9.36 -6.85
N TYR A 31 5.10 -10.12 -6.76
CA TYR A 31 4.02 -9.86 -5.80
C TYR A 31 4.44 -10.11 -4.34
N ARG A 32 5.32 -11.09 -4.10
CA ARG A 32 5.77 -11.44 -2.75
C ARG A 32 6.71 -10.40 -2.15
N TYR A 33 7.67 -9.91 -2.95
CA TYR A 33 8.84 -9.20 -2.43
C TYR A 33 8.98 -7.77 -2.96
N THR A 34 8.44 -7.45 -4.13
CA THR A 34 8.72 -6.17 -4.80
C THR A 34 7.54 -5.23 -4.73
N LEU A 35 6.34 -5.69 -5.03
CA LEU A 35 5.15 -4.84 -5.14
C LEU A 35 4.38 -4.77 -3.82
N GLY A 36 4.05 -3.56 -3.37
CA GLY A 36 3.03 -3.26 -2.37
C GLY A 36 1.88 -2.50 -3.02
N TYR A 37 0.65 -2.89 -2.75
CA TYR A 37 -0.52 -2.21 -3.28
C TYR A 37 -1.45 -1.79 -2.13
N LEU A 38 -1.76 -0.50 -2.06
CA LEU A 38 -2.77 0.04 -1.17
C LEU A 38 -4.03 0.33 -2.00
N PHE A 39 -5.01 -0.55 -1.88
CA PHE A 39 -6.27 -0.46 -2.60
C PHE A 39 -7.21 0.55 -1.95
N GLN A 40 -8.06 1.17 -2.74
CA GLN A 40 -9.12 2.07 -2.27
C GLN A 40 -10.06 1.39 -1.26
N ASN A 41 -10.34 0.10 -1.43
CA ASN A 41 -11.16 -0.72 -0.55
C ASN A 41 -10.34 -1.49 0.50
N PHE A 42 -9.08 -1.09 0.74
CA PHE A 42 -8.13 -1.65 1.70
C PHE A 42 -7.71 -3.12 1.44
N ALA A 43 -8.48 -3.90 0.71
CA ALA A 43 -8.27 -5.33 0.43
C ALA A 43 -7.86 -6.13 1.69
N LEU A 44 -8.58 -5.93 2.78
CA LEU A 44 -8.41 -6.67 4.03
C LEU A 44 -9.27 -7.92 4.04
N LEU A 45 -8.84 -8.93 4.79
CA LEU A 45 -9.66 -10.10 5.11
C LEU A 45 -10.62 -9.70 6.24
N GLU A 46 -11.83 -9.28 5.88
CA GLU A 46 -12.79 -8.64 6.79
C GLU A 46 -13.20 -9.53 7.98
N ASN A 47 -13.34 -10.84 7.74
CA ASN A 47 -13.71 -11.82 8.77
C ASN A 47 -12.52 -12.36 9.57
N GLN A 48 -11.33 -11.82 9.34
CA GLN A 48 -10.11 -12.18 10.05
C GLN A 48 -9.71 -11.09 11.04
N THR A 49 -8.87 -11.45 11.99
CA THR A 49 -8.35 -10.50 12.97
C THR A 49 -7.32 -9.54 12.34
N ILE A 50 -7.03 -8.43 13.03
CA ILE A 50 -5.91 -7.53 12.70
C ILE A 50 -4.62 -8.36 12.60
N SER A 51 -4.34 -9.20 13.58
CA SER A 51 -3.14 -10.06 13.59
C SER A 51 -3.03 -10.93 12.36
N GLN A 52 -4.11 -11.59 11.94
CA GLN A 52 -4.13 -12.46 10.75
C GLN A 52 -3.92 -11.68 9.45
N ASN A 53 -4.48 -10.47 9.35
CA ASN A 53 -4.21 -9.59 8.22
C ASN A 53 -2.73 -9.18 8.13
N LEU A 54 -2.09 -8.90 9.26
CA LEU A 54 -0.66 -8.57 9.32
C LEU A 54 0.24 -9.79 9.02
N ASP A 55 -0.20 -11.00 9.36
CA ASP A 55 0.53 -12.24 9.04
C ASP A 55 0.72 -12.44 7.53
N LEU A 56 -0.18 -11.93 6.70
CA LEU A 56 -0.04 -12.00 5.24
C LEU A 56 1.24 -11.31 4.76
N ALA A 57 1.61 -10.17 5.37
CA ALA A 57 2.83 -9.44 5.03
C ALA A 57 4.09 -10.18 5.52
N LEU A 58 3.99 -10.87 6.64
CA LEU A 58 5.11 -11.58 7.26
C LEU A 58 5.35 -12.98 6.68
N LYS A 59 4.37 -13.52 5.94
CA LYS A 59 4.38 -14.92 5.44
C LYS A 59 5.65 -15.27 4.66
N PHE A 60 6.20 -14.32 3.92
CA PHE A 60 7.36 -14.54 3.04
C PHE A 60 8.65 -13.92 3.57
N LYS A 61 8.65 -13.31 4.75
CA LYS A 61 9.88 -12.84 5.39
C LYS A 61 10.72 -14.00 5.90
N LYS A 62 12.03 -13.93 5.64
CA LYS A 62 12.99 -14.99 6.03
C LYS A 62 13.15 -15.13 7.54
N ASN A 63 13.08 -14.04 8.29
CA ASN A 63 13.23 -14.03 9.75
C ASN A 63 11.85 -13.97 10.41
N LYS A 64 11.40 -15.13 10.91
CA LYS A 64 10.14 -15.26 11.66
C LYS A 64 10.29 -15.02 13.18
N LYS A 65 11.48 -14.62 13.64
CA LYS A 65 11.70 -14.31 15.06
C LYS A 65 10.96 -13.02 15.39
N ASP A 66 10.10 -13.09 16.39
CA ASP A 66 9.41 -11.96 17.02
C ASP A 66 8.34 -11.23 16.18
N ASN A 67 7.57 -12.01 15.40
CA ASN A 67 6.45 -11.45 14.61
C ASN A 67 5.44 -10.67 15.48
N MET A 68 5.28 -11.02 16.78
CA MET A 68 4.34 -10.35 17.66
C MET A 68 4.78 -8.90 17.98
N ASN A 69 6.05 -8.70 18.26
CA ASN A 69 6.57 -7.37 18.55
C ASN A 69 6.55 -6.50 17.28
N LEU A 70 6.94 -7.06 16.12
CA LEU A 70 6.83 -6.35 14.84
C LEU A 70 5.40 -5.86 14.55
N LYS A 71 4.38 -6.69 14.82
CA LYS A 71 2.98 -6.30 14.66
C LYS A 71 2.61 -5.17 15.61
N LYS A 72 3.00 -5.25 16.89
CA LYS A 72 2.72 -4.19 17.86
C LYS A 72 3.41 -2.88 17.50
N GLU A 73 4.67 -2.94 17.09
CA GLU A 73 5.45 -1.77 16.66
C GLU A 73 4.81 -1.08 15.45
N VAL A 74 4.41 -1.85 14.43
CA VAL A 74 3.80 -1.25 13.24
C VAL A 74 2.43 -0.64 13.55
N LEU A 75 1.64 -1.26 14.42
CA LEU A 75 0.36 -0.69 14.85
C LEU A 75 0.55 0.65 15.59
N LYS A 76 1.57 0.75 16.43
CA LYS A 76 1.96 2.04 17.05
C LYS A 76 2.37 3.07 16.00
N LYS A 77 3.17 2.69 14.99
CA LYS A 77 3.58 3.59 13.90
C LYS A 77 2.38 4.19 13.15
N VAL A 78 1.33 3.39 12.93
CA VAL A 78 0.10 3.89 12.27
C VAL A 78 -0.92 4.47 13.27
N SER A 79 -0.53 4.72 14.51
CA SER A 79 -1.39 5.29 15.57
C SER A 79 -2.67 4.47 15.78
N LEU A 80 -2.55 3.16 15.79
CA LEU A 80 -3.65 2.23 16.02
C LEU A 80 -3.42 1.46 17.32
N ASP A 81 -4.08 1.91 18.40
CA ASP A 81 -4.04 1.28 19.71
C ASP A 81 -5.28 0.41 19.91
N LEU A 82 -5.23 -0.79 19.35
CA LEU A 82 -6.31 -1.77 19.41
C LEU A 82 -5.77 -3.16 19.73
N ASP A 83 -6.61 -4.00 20.34
CA ASP A 83 -6.30 -5.42 20.46
C ASP A 83 -6.20 -6.07 19.07
N ILE A 84 -5.05 -6.64 18.78
CA ILE A 84 -4.75 -7.30 17.50
C ILE A 84 -5.66 -8.50 17.20
N LYS A 85 -6.42 -8.98 18.21
CA LYS A 85 -7.42 -10.04 18.07
C LYS A 85 -8.76 -9.53 17.55
N ARG A 86 -8.98 -8.21 17.49
CA ARG A 86 -10.22 -7.66 16.93
C ARG A 86 -10.38 -8.06 15.46
N ILE A 87 -11.60 -8.39 15.09
CA ILE A 87 -11.98 -8.71 13.71
C ILE A 87 -12.06 -7.41 12.91
N VAL A 88 -11.49 -7.40 11.71
CA VAL A 88 -11.38 -6.21 10.86
C VAL A 88 -12.73 -5.59 10.52
N ASN A 89 -13.77 -6.40 10.29
CA ASN A 89 -15.12 -5.91 9.99
C ASN A 89 -15.74 -5.07 11.13
N SER A 90 -15.24 -5.19 12.36
CA SER A 90 -15.69 -4.37 13.50
C SER A 90 -15.01 -3.00 13.61
N LEU A 91 -14.09 -2.70 12.70
CA LEU A 91 -13.29 -1.48 12.68
C LEU A 91 -13.98 -0.39 11.85
N SER A 92 -13.78 0.87 12.23
CA SER A 92 -14.13 2.00 11.37
C SER A 92 -13.27 2.01 10.09
N GLY A 93 -13.73 2.69 9.03
CA GLY A 93 -12.98 2.79 7.77
C GLY A 93 -11.55 3.32 7.95
N GLY A 94 -11.37 4.35 8.81
CA GLY A 94 -10.04 4.87 9.12
C GLY A 94 -9.14 3.89 9.89
N GLU A 95 -9.70 3.06 10.77
CA GLU A 95 -8.96 1.99 11.45
C GLU A 95 -8.58 0.87 10.47
N GLN A 96 -9.51 0.47 9.58
CA GLN A 96 -9.22 -0.50 8.52
C GLN A 96 -8.10 -0.03 7.61
N GLN A 97 -8.14 1.24 7.20
CA GLN A 97 -7.08 1.82 6.38
C GLN A 97 -5.73 1.80 7.09
N ARG A 98 -5.68 2.11 8.39
CA ARG A 98 -4.44 2.01 9.17
C ARG A 98 -3.95 0.56 9.30
N VAL A 99 -4.83 -0.43 9.36
CA VAL A 99 -4.44 -1.85 9.28
C VAL A 99 -3.84 -2.19 7.91
N ALA A 100 -4.43 -1.70 6.82
CA ALA A 100 -3.89 -1.89 5.46
C ALA A 100 -2.51 -1.25 5.30
N LEU A 101 -2.34 -0.04 5.84
CA LEU A 101 -1.05 0.66 5.87
C LEU A 101 -0.01 -0.07 6.73
N ALA A 102 -0.39 -0.57 7.91
CA ALA A 102 0.47 -1.40 8.75
C ALA A 102 0.93 -2.67 8.02
N ARG A 103 0.04 -3.30 7.25
CA ARG A 103 0.36 -4.45 6.40
C ARG A 103 1.36 -4.08 5.31
N LEU A 104 1.21 -2.91 4.68
CA LEU A 104 2.15 -2.40 3.68
C LEU A 104 3.53 -2.13 4.30
N ILE A 105 3.59 -1.46 5.46
CA ILE A 105 4.84 -1.20 6.20
C ILE A 105 5.55 -2.50 6.56
N LEU A 106 4.82 -3.49 7.08
CA LEU A 106 5.39 -4.79 7.41
C LEU A 106 5.92 -5.53 6.19
N LYS A 107 5.29 -5.38 5.04
CA LYS A 107 5.74 -5.98 3.79
C LYS A 107 7.05 -5.38 3.32
N ASP A 108 7.21 -4.07 3.48
CA ASP A 108 8.41 -3.30 3.11
C ASP A 108 8.79 -3.49 1.62
N PRO A 109 7.88 -3.16 0.68
CA PRO A 109 8.09 -3.37 -0.75
C PRO A 109 8.98 -2.28 -1.36
N LYS A 110 9.63 -2.59 -2.49
CA LYS A 110 10.41 -1.63 -3.29
C LYS A 110 9.51 -0.69 -4.11
N ILE A 111 8.37 -1.19 -4.56
CA ILE A 111 7.39 -0.45 -5.36
C ILE A 111 6.08 -0.40 -4.60
N ILE A 112 5.58 0.80 -4.40
CA ILE A 112 4.32 1.06 -3.72
C ILE A 112 3.35 1.66 -4.74
N LEU A 113 2.22 1.03 -4.91
CA LEU A 113 1.10 1.56 -5.68
C LEU A 113 -0.03 1.91 -4.71
N ALA A 114 -0.56 3.12 -4.78
CA ALA A 114 -1.66 3.56 -3.93
C ALA A 114 -2.78 4.17 -4.78
N ASP A 115 -3.97 3.63 -4.62
CA ASP A 115 -5.17 4.04 -5.34
C ASP A 115 -6.09 4.80 -4.39
N GLU A 116 -6.21 6.13 -4.61
CA GLU A 116 -7.01 7.05 -3.79
C GLU A 116 -6.78 6.86 -2.28
N PRO A 117 -5.54 6.95 -1.78
CA PRO A 117 -5.20 6.55 -0.42
C PRO A 117 -5.87 7.37 0.68
N THR A 118 -6.54 8.47 0.33
CA THR A 118 -7.24 9.36 1.27
C THR A 118 -8.72 9.52 0.96
N GLY A 119 -9.22 8.90 -0.12
CA GLY A 119 -10.56 9.16 -0.66
C GLY A 119 -11.73 8.87 0.29
N SER A 120 -11.53 8.04 1.31
CA SER A 120 -12.55 7.71 2.32
C SER A 120 -12.31 8.35 3.69
N LEU A 121 -11.33 9.25 3.81
CA LEU A 121 -10.92 9.86 5.07
C LEU A 121 -11.30 11.34 5.16
N ASP A 122 -11.51 11.80 6.40
CA ASP A 122 -11.48 13.23 6.70
C ASP A 122 -10.06 13.80 6.50
N THR A 123 -9.96 15.11 6.33
CA THR A 123 -8.70 15.82 6.03
C THR A 123 -7.58 15.54 7.03
N LYS A 124 -7.91 15.37 8.32
CA LYS A 124 -6.92 15.13 9.38
C LYS A 124 -6.32 13.71 9.26
N ASN A 125 -7.17 12.71 9.13
CA ASN A 125 -6.73 11.33 8.96
C ASN A 125 -6.03 11.12 7.61
N GLY A 126 -6.49 11.80 6.55
CA GLY A 126 -5.84 11.80 5.24
C GLY A 126 -4.38 12.27 5.31
N LYS A 127 -4.12 13.40 5.99
CA LYS A 127 -2.74 13.89 6.18
C LYS A 127 -1.85 12.86 6.88
N ILE A 128 -2.34 12.25 7.96
CA ILE A 128 -1.59 11.23 8.70
C ILE A 128 -1.21 10.05 7.79
N VAL A 129 -2.14 9.56 6.98
CA VAL A 129 -1.89 8.45 6.05
C VAL A 129 -0.82 8.83 5.02
N ILE A 130 -0.88 10.03 4.45
CA ILE A 130 0.11 10.49 3.48
C ILE A 130 1.47 10.68 4.11
N ASP A 131 1.55 11.26 5.31
CA ASP A 131 2.82 11.40 6.04
C ASP A 131 3.46 10.04 6.29
N LEU A 132 2.65 9.05 6.67
CA LEU A 132 3.14 7.68 6.86
C LEU A 132 3.61 7.05 5.55
N LEU A 133 2.90 7.26 4.43
CA LEU A 133 3.30 6.77 3.12
C LEU A 133 4.61 7.40 2.66
N LEU A 134 4.73 8.72 2.74
CA LEU A 134 5.96 9.44 2.35
C LEU A 134 7.15 9.02 3.21
N ASN A 135 6.94 8.76 4.51
CA ASN A 135 7.98 8.26 5.42
C ASN A 135 8.43 6.80 5.10
N LEU A 136 7.73 6.09 4.20
CA LEU A 136 8.20 4.78 3.71
C LEU A 136 9.21 4.91 2.58
N LEU A 137 9.29 6.07 1.94
CA LEU A 137 10.19 6.29 0.82
C LEU A 137 11.63 6.44 1.32
N ASP A 138 12.52 5.79 0.62
CA ASP A 138 13.95 5.95 0.68
C ASP A 138 14.51 5.90 -0.75
N GLU A 139 15.82 6.03 -0.93
CA GLU A 139 16.48 6.04 -2.24
C GLU A 139 16.27 4.76 -3.07
N ASN A 140 15.81 3.68 -2.46
CA ASN A 140 15.59 2.38 -3.11
C ASN A 140 14.10 2.07 -3.36
N LYS A 141 13.19 3.02 -3.06
CA LYS A 141 11.75 2.81 -3.17
C LYS A 141 11.10 3.79 -4.13
N THR A 142 10.18 3.30 -4.90
CA THR A 142 9.34 4.10 -5.79
C THR A 142 7.88 4.00 -5.38
N MET A 143 7.19 5.13 -5.32
CA MET A 143 5.75 5.18 -5.07
C MET A 143 5.03 5.82 -6.22
N ILE A 144 3.93 5.21 -6.65
CA ILE A 144 2.99 5.77 -7.62
C ILE A 144 1.63 5.88 -6.93
N VAL A 145 1.12 7.09 -6.88
CA VAL A 145 -0.19 7.39 -6.28
C VAL A 145 -1.13 7.89 -7.35
N VAL A 146 -2.31 7.33 -7.44
CA VAL A 146 -3.42 7.89 -8.22
C VAL A 146 -4.33 8.62 -7.26
N THR A 147 -4.63 9.86 -7.57
CA THR A 147 -5.56 10.69 -6.77
C THR A 147 -6.18 11.78 -7.62
N HIS A 148 -7.36 12.22 -7.25
CA HIS A 148 -8.00 13.42 -7.76
C HIS A 148 -7.78 14.65 -6.85
N ASP A 149 -7.13 14.47 -5.70
CA ASP A 149 -6.77 15.56 -4.78
C ASP A 149 -5.49 16.25 -5.25
N LEU A 150 -5.64 17.46 -5.79
CA LEU A 150 -4.52 18.27 -6.29
C LEU A 150 -3.57 18.74 -5.17
N ASP A 151 -4.05 18.94 -3.96
CA ASP A 151 -3.19 19.35 -2.85
C ASP A 151 -2.36 18.17 -2.35
N LEU A 152 -2.91 16.98 -2.40
CA LEU A 152 -2.14 15.77 -2.19
C LEU A 152 -1.10 15.58 -3.29
N ALA A 153 -1.47 15.74 -4.58
CA ALA A 153 -0.55 15.55 -5.69
C ALA A 153 0.71 16.44 -5.60
N LYS A 154 0.56 17.68 -5.12
CA LYS A 154 1.69 18.63 -4.93
C LYS A 154 2.75 18.17 -3.91
N ARG A 155 2.49 17.11 -3.15
CA ARG A 155 3.43 16.55 -2.16
C ARG A 155 4.42 15.55 -2.77
N PHE A 156 4.24 15.21 -4.04
CA PHE A 156 5.08 14.26 -4.76
C PHE A 156 6.02 14.97 -5.74
N ASP A 157 7.18 14.37 -6.00
CA ASP A 157 8.23 14.95 -6.83
C ASP A 157 7.81 15.13 -8.30
N VAL A 158 6.96 14.24 -8.81
CA VAL A 158 6.49 14.23 -10.20
C VAL A 158 4.97 14.09 -10.23
N ILE A 159 4.31 14.95 -11.01
CA ILE A 159 2.88 14.89 -11.26
C ILE A 159 2.67 14.58 -12.75
N VAL A 160 1.90 13.54 -13.03
CA VAL A 160 1.51 13.15 -14.38
C VAL A 160 0.00 13.33 -14.55
N ASN A 161 -0.40 14.22 -15.44
CA ASN A 161 -1.81 14.41 -15.77
C ASN A 161 -2.21 13.44 -16.89
N ILE A 162 -2.99 12.41 -16.54
CA ILE A 162 -3.40 11.36 -17.49
C ILE A 162 -4.23 11.93 -18.65
N SER A 163 -5.00 13.01 -18.44
CA SER A 163 -5.81 13.60 -19.52
C SER A 163 -4.95 14.22 -20.63
N GLU A 164 -3.72 14.65 -20.31
CA GLU A 164 -2.78 15.24 -21.28
C GLU A 164 -2.03 14.18 -22.10
N LEU A 165 -2.03 12.92 -21.65
CA LEU A 165 -1.38 11.81 -22.35
C LEU A 165 -2.25 11.17 -23.45
N ARG A 166 -3.49 11.65 -23.63
CA ARG A 166 -4.45 11.10 -24.60
C ARG A 166 -4.42 11.78 -25.98
N ASN A 167 -3.44 12.66 -26.22
CA ASN A 167 -3.23 13.31 -27.50
C ASN A 167 -2.26 12.53 -28.39
#